data_e12ce698611be4bd12d0b35396ded12c
#
_entry.id   e12ce698611be4bd12d0b35396ded12c
#
_cell.length_a   1.000
_cell.length_b   1.000
_cell.length_c   1.000
_cell.angle_alpha   90.00
_cell.angle_beta   90.00
_cell.angle_gamma   90.00
#
_symmetry.space_group_name_H-M   'P 1'
#
loop_
_entity.id
_entity.type
_entity.pdbx_description
1 polymer ?
#
loop_
_entity_poly.entity_id
_entity_poly.type
_entity_poly.pdbx_seq_one_letter_code
_entity_poly.pdbx_strand_id
1 'polypeptide(L)'
;MDKKLPNHLFCFPCATWHLRTSPGAEKLKPPKVLNPVFNCPNSTNNLMPPPRIRISDYRFLPLTFVQLYKRAWEHGPEYGVNVHSLARRWKDIDSDWTHESMFHIHPSNGHVMMRVKSQVFVEGGLQPAAKRMLLFSRSDYTPYFSVCAHWRKGILTSVPKCALDHISTPEVNVYLAAVNKVRSPKISGPTALCGHCQPMRRCTDCPTEYLFELKLVEDKNVQKMGPERFRQVLMVTRWSDLGPARSPRDPEWASVVGEYEGYNSFEEIGKRAVSGVFESAFTDTTPGQRILSTNPEGLEDDEEHGDWY
;
A
#
# COMPACT_ATOMS: atom_id res chain seq x y z
N MET A 1 1.91 -5.62 31.12
CA MET A 1 2.95 -4.64 31.54
C MET A 1 2.72 -3.26 30.94
N ASP A 2 2.22 -3.15 29.73
CA ASP A 2 1.96 -1.86 29.05
C ASP A 2 1.17 -0.86 29.90
N LYS A 3 0.10 -1.30 30.54
CA LYS A 3 -0.74 -0.47 31.40
C LYS A 3 -0.01 0.12 32.63
N LYS A 4 1.12 -0.48 33.03
CA LYS A 4 1.93 0.01 34.17
C LYS A 4 3.05 0.96 33.75
N LEU A 5 3.37 1.00 32.45
CA LEU A 5 4.52 1.73 31.90
C LEU A 5 4.11 2.59 30.69
N PRO A 6 3.27 3.61 30.85
CA PRO A 6 2.74 4.42 29.75
C PRO A 6 3.87 5.10 28.92
N ASN A 7 4.92 5.51 29.59
CA ASN A 7 6.04 6.24 28.97
C ASN A 7 7.19 5.33 28.48
N HIS A 8 7.00 4.02 28.47
CA HIS A 8 8.03 3.07 27.99
C HIS A 8 7.52 2.24 26.82
N LEU A 9 8.45 1.79 26.00
CA LEU A 9 8.25 0.82 24.92
C LEU A 9 9.16 -0.36 25.10
N PHE A 10 8.66 -1.56 24.79
CA PHE A 10 9.47 -2.76 24.79
C PHE A 10 10.38 -2.79 23.56
N CYS A 11 11.66 -2.95 23.81
CA CYS A 11 12.67 -3.10 22.76
C CYS A 11 12.96 -4.58 22.55
N PHE A 12 12.58 -5.14 21.41
CA PHE A 12 12.79 -6.56 21.13
C PHE A 12 14.28 -6.94 21.05
N PRO A 13 15.15 -6.17 20.39
CA PRO A 13 16.58 -6.46 20.38
C PRO A 13 17.24 -6.47 21.78
N CYS A 14 16.81 -5.60 22.68
CA CYS A 14 17.36 -5.50 24.03
C CYS A 14 16.62 -6.36 25.05
N ALA A 15 15.45 -6.91 24.70
CA ALA A 15 14.53 -7.62 25.61
C ALA A 15 14.18 -6.82 26.88
N THR A 16 14.13 -5.48 26.79
CA THR A 16 13.87 -4.59 27.92
C THR A 16 13.00 -3.39 27.54
N TRP A 17 12.50 -2.69 28.55
CA TRP A 17 11.67 -1.50 28.39
C TRP A 17 12.55 -0.24 28.37
N HIS A 18 12.41 0.58 27.33
CA HIS A 18 13.08 1.87 27.22
C HIS A 18 12.09 3.02 27.28
N LEU A 19 12.52 4.13 27.83
CA LEU A 19 11.74 5.37 27.91
C LEU A 19 11.44 5.92 26.53
N ARG A 20 10.20 6.34 26.27
CA ARG A 20 9.79 7.02 25.05
C ARG A 20 10.50 8.39 24.97
N THR A 21 10.93 8.79 23.78
CA THR A 21 11.66 10.06 23.58
C THR A 21 10.73 11.27 23.57
N SER A 22 9.51 11.13 23.10
CA SER A 22 8.56 12.23 22.95
C SER A 22 7.13 11.73 23.16
N PRO A 23 6.75 11.34 24.39
CA PRO A 23 5.42 10.77 24.67
C PRO A 23 4.28 11.66 24.17
N GLY A 24 3.41 11.10 23.32
CA GLY A 24 2.26 11.79 22.71
C GLY A 24 2.59 12.70 21.53
N ALA A 25 3.88 12.96 21.27
CA ALA A 25 4.38 13.79 20.16
C ALA A 25 5.23 13.01 19.16
N GLU A 26 5.23 11.69 19.23
CA GLU A 26 5.96 10.85 18.29
C GLU A 26 5.44 11.07 16.87
N LYS A 27 6.36 11.29 15.93
CA LYS A 27 6.07 11.52 14.52
C LYS A 27 6.80 10.52 13.65
N LEU A 28 6.10 9.92 12.72
CA LEU A 28 6.73 9.11 11.69
C LEU A 28 7.54 10.01 10.76
N LYS A 29 8.88 9.93 10.86
CA LYS A 29 9.81 10.72 10.05
C LYS A 29 10.12 10.01 8.72
N PRO A 30 10.62 10.74 7.71
CA PRO A 30 11.11 10.13 6.48
C PRO A 30 12.18 9.06 6.73
N PRO A 31 12.33 8.08 5.85
CA PRO A 31 13.10 6.85 6.06
C PRO A 31 14.61 7.03 6.26
N LYS A 32 15.18 8.11 5.76
CA LYS A 32 16.63 8.38 5.91
C LYS A 32 17.05 8.72 7.34
N VAL A 33 16.07 8.99 8.21
CA VAL A 33 16.30 9.26 9.62
C VAL A 33 15.66 8.12 10.40
N LEU A 34 16.45 7.25 10.98
CA LEU A 34 15.97 6.30 11.97
C LEU A 34 15.26 7.10 13.05
N ASN A 35 13.98 6.83 13.25
CA ASN A 35 13.17 7.60 14.17
C ASN A 35 13.17 6.87 15.53
N PRO A 36 14.03 7.22 16.46
CA PRO A 36 14.04 6.60 17.76
C PRO A 36 12.81 7.04 18.54
N VAL A 37 11.83 6.16 18.61
CA VAL A 37 10.61 6.35 19.43
C VAL A 37 10.90 6.13 20.92
N PHE A 38 12.03 5.50 21.23
CA PHE A 38 12.49 5.24 22.59
C PHE A 38 14.02 5.41 22.68
N ASN A 39 14.47 5.71 23.87
CA ASN A 39 15.89 5.97 24.13
C ASN A 39 16.67 4.65 24.26
N CYS A 40 17.12 4.10 23.13
CA CYS A 40 17.91 2.88 23.04
C CYS A 40 19.11 3.07 22.10
N PRO A 41 20.34 2.68 22.50
CA PRO A 41 21.51 2.71 21.62
C PRO A 41 21.34 1.93 20.33
N ASN A 42 20.59 0.82 20.38
CA ASN A 42 20.32 -0.04 19.20
C ASN A 42 19.24 0.52 18.27
N SER A 43 18.50 1.54 18.67
CA SER A 43 17.45 2.14 17.83
C SER A 43 17.97 2.79 16.56
N THR A 44 19.26 3.11 16.52
CA THR A 44 19.98 3.69 15.37
C THR A 44 20.90 2.68 14.67
N ASN A 45 20.87 1.41 15.06
CA ASN A 45 21.72 0.39 14.48
C ASN A 45 21.23 -0.01 13.08
N ASN A 46 21.99 0.36 12.05
CA ASN A 46 21.68 0.05 10.66
C ASN A 46 21.89 -1.43 10.30
N LEU A 47 22.68 -2.17 11.07
CA LEU A 47 22.92 -3.60 10.85
C LEU A 47 21.75 -4.45 11.34
N MET A 48 21.05 -3.97 12.37
CA MET A 48 19.85 -4.61 12.91
C MET A 48 18.75 -3.56 13.05
N PRO A 49 18.12 -3.17 11.95
CA PRO A 49 17.07 -2.16 12.00
C PRO A 49 15.88 -2.67 12.83
N PRO A 50 15.15 -1.77 13.51
CA PRO A 50 13.95 -2.16 14.23
C PRO A 50 12.94 -2.81 13.28
N PRO A 51 12.12 -3.77 13.76
CA PRO A 51 11.09 -4.41 12.97
C PRO A 51 10.21 -3.38 12.26
N ARG A 52 10.11 -3.48 10.93
CA ARG A 52 9.43 -2.49 10.10
C ARG A 52 8.83 -3.13 8.85
N ILE A 53 7.74 -2.58 8.37
CA ILE A 53 7.10 -2.96 7.12
C ILE A 53 7.33 -1.88 6.06
N ARG A 54 7.59 -2.27 4.83
CA ARG A 54 7.63 -1.37 3.69
C ARG A 54 6.21 -0.91 3.32
N ILE A 55 5.96 0.38 3.25
CA ILE A 55 4.66 0.96 2.85
C ILE A 55 4.69 1.57 1.45
N SER A 56 5.82 2.11 0.99
CA SER A 56 6.09 2.45 -0.41
C SER A 56 7.60 2.43 -0.63
N ASP A 57 8.07 2.86 -1.78
CA ASP A 57 9.50 2.97 -2.03
C ASP A 57 10.14 3.92 -1.02
N TYR A 58 11.27 3.51 -0.43
CA TYR A 58 12.00 4.22 0.64
C TYR A 58 11.18 4.63 1.88
N ARG A 59 9.93 4.16 2.05
CA ARG A 59 9.14 4.49 3.24
C ARG A 59 8.73 3.24 4.01
N PHE A 60 9.02 3.28 5.31
CA PHE A 60 8.78 2.17 6.22
C PHE A 60 7.91 2.59 7.41
N LEU A 61 7.13 1.64 7.91
CA LEU A 61 6.36 1.75 9.13
C LEU A 61 6.99 0.84 10.19
N PRO A 62 7.65 1.39 11.22
CA PRO A 62 8.15 0.60 12.33
C PRO A 62 7.03 -0.02 13.16
N LEU A 63 7.23 -1.25 13.63
CA LEU A 63 6.28 -1.96 14.50
C LEU A 63 5.94 -1.13 15.75
N THR A 64 6.91 -0.42 16.29
CA THR A 64 6.74 0.44 17.47
C THR A 64 5.66 1.51 17.30
N PHE A 65 5.50 2.06 16.08
CA PHE A 65 4.41 3.00 15.81
C PHE A 65 3.04 2.30 15.79
N VAL A 66 2.96 1.10 15.24
CA VAL A 66 1.74 0.30 15.23
C VAL A 66 1.35 -0.08 16.66
N GLN A 67 2.35 -0.43 17.50
CA GLN A 67 2.16 -0.68 18.92
C GLN A 67 1.66 0.55 19.68
N LEU A 68 2.25 1.72 19.44
CA LEU A 68 1.80 2.98 20.05
C LEU A 68 0.36 3.31 19.66
N TYR A 69 -0.02 3.11 18.42
CA TYR A 69 -1.38 3.31 17.96
C TYR A 69 -2.37 2.37 18.69
N LYS A 70 -2.03 1.08 18.76
CA LYS A 70 -2.84 0.09 19.45
C LYS A 70 -2.97 0.36 20.95
N ARG A 71 -1.88 0.71 21.61
CA ARG A 71 -1.87 1.05 23.03
C ARG A 71 -2.74 2.27 23.35
N ALA A 72 -2.73 3.28 22.46
CA ALA A 72 -3.62 4.44 22.61
C ALA A 72 -5.10 4.05 22.53
N TRP A 73 -5.42 3.09 21.67
CA TRP A 73 -6.78 2.57 21.54
C TRP A 73 -7.20 1.71 22.76
N GLU A 74 -6.29 0.86 23.27
CA GLU A 74 -6.60 -0.05 24.38
C GLU A 74 -6.62 0.63 25.76
N HIS A 75 -5.78 1.65 25.96
CA HIS A 75 -5.52 2.19 27.32
C HIS A 75 -5.71 3.70 27.43
N GLY A 76 -5.89 4.40 26.33
CA GLY A 76 -6.02 5.85 26.31
C GLY A 76 -4.87 6.57 25.61
N PRO A 77 -5.07 7.85 25.24
CA PRO A 77 -4.15 8.60 24.39
C PRO A 77 -2.75 8.80 25.00
N GLU A 78 -2.63 8.79 26.32
CA GLU A 78 -1.35 8.91 27.04
C GLU A 78 -0.42 7.70 26.81
N TYR A 79 -0.99 6.54 26.45
CA TYR A 79 -0.22 5.31 26.22
C TYR A 79 0.41 5.22 24.82
N GLY A 80 0.00 6.05 23.89
CA GLY A 80 0.47 5.93 22.52
C GLY A 80 0.29 7.18 21.68
N VAL A 81 -0.03 6.97 20.40
CA VAL A 81 -0.24 8.03 19.41
C VAL A 81 -1.65 7.99 18.86
N ASN A 82 -2.17 9.16 18.48
CA ASN A 82 -3.47 9.26 17.83
C ASN A 82 -3.44 8.55 16.46
N VAL A 83 -4.60 8.01 16.06
CA VAL A 83 -4.80 7.39 14.73
C VAL A 83 -4.34 8.28 13.58
N HIS A 84 -4.59 9.58 13.68
CA HIS A 84 -4.17 10.56 12.68
C HIS A 84 -2.64 10.70 12.55
N SER A 85 -1.88 10.23 13.55
CA SER A 85 -0.41 10.23 13.50
C SER A 85 0.15 9.24 12.49
N LEU A 86 -0.58 8.17 12.18
CA LEU A 86 -0.21 7.16 11.17
C LEU A 86 -0.83 7.46 9.80
N ALA A 87 -1.97 8.14 9.74
CA ALA A 87 -2.58 8.56 8.48
C ALA A 87 -1.72 9.64 7.82
N ARG A 88 -1.24 9.38 6.61
CA ARG A 88 -0.30 10.25 5.90
C ARG A 88 -0.59 10.27 4.40
N ARG A 89 -0.29 11.41 3.80
CA ARG A 89 -0.17 11.58 2.36
C ARG A 89 1.25 12.02 2.01
N TRP A 90 1.80 11.46 0.94
CA TRP A 90 3.14 11.84 0.47
C TRP A 90 3.27 11.59 -1.03
N LYS A 91 4.24 12.28 -1.63
CA LYS A 91 4.74 12.01 -2.97
C LYS A 91 6.14 11.41 -2.83
N ASP A 92 6.46 10.45 -3.68
CA ASP A 92 7.82 9.91 -3.75
C ASP A 92 8.79 10.97 -4.26
N ILE A 93 10.06 10.82 -3.91
CA ILE A 93 11.12 11.74 -4.32
C ILE A 93 11.59 11.41 -5.75
N ASP A 94 11.69 10.12 -6.05
CA ASP A 94 12.30 9.62 -7.27
C ASP A 94 11.26 9.16 -8.31
N SER A 95 10.00 9.35 -8.03
CA SER A 95 8.89 8.99 -8.93
C SER A 95 7.72 9.98 -8.83
N ASP A 96 6.76 9.85 -9.78
CA ASP A 96 5.51 10.64 -9.74
C ASP A 96 4.41 9.97 -8.91
N TRP A 97 4.71 8.90 -8.23
CA TRP A 97 3.76 8.23 -7.37
C TRP A 97 3.41 9.06 -6.14
N THR A 98 2.13 9.09 -5.83
CA THR A 98 1.57 9.68 -4.61
C THR A 98 0.86 8.61 -3.81
N HIS A 99 0.94 8.74 -2.49
CA HIS A 99 0.44 7.72 -1.58
C HIS A 99 -0.41 8.32 -0.48
N GLU A 100 -1.35 7.50 0.01
CA GLU A 100 -2.14 7.78 1.19
C GLU A 100 -2.22 6.53 2.05
N SER A 101 -1.82 6.62 3.33
CA SER A 101 -2.00 5.54 4.30
C SER A 101 -3.12 5.86 5.28
N MET A 102 -3.90 4.85 5.63
CA MET A 102 -4.92 4.89 6.68
C MET A 102 -4.83 3.61 7.51
N PHE A 103 -5.23 3.74 8.78
CA PHE A 103 -5.20 2.64 9.74
C PHE A 103 -6.54 2.54 10.46
N HIS A 104 -6.90 1.33 10.83
CA HIS A 104 -8.09 1.03 11.61
C HIS A 104 -7.80 -0.16 12.54
N ILE A 105 -8.45 -0.18 13.70
CA ILE A 105 -8.39 -1.35 14.59
C ILE A 105 -9.69 -2.12 14.44
N HIS A 106 -9.55 -3.40 14.11
CA HIS A 106 -10.69 -4.30 13.96
C HIS A 106 -11.44 -4.42 15.30
N PRO A 107 -12.74 -4.13 15.35
CA PRO A 107 -13.46 -3.98 16.62
C PRO A 107 -13.57 -5.28 17.43
N SER A 108 -13.59 -6.45 16.77
CA SER A 108 -13.81 -7.72 17.46
C SER A 108 -12.53 -8.43 17.88
N ASN A 109 -11.45 -8.37 17.10
CA ASN A 109 -10.19 -9.08 17.42
C ASN A 109 -9.05 -8.14 17.82
N GLY A 110 -9.23 -6.83 17.67
CA GLY A 110 -8.23 -5.81 18.01
C GLY A 110 -7.01 -5.82 17.09
N HIS A 111 -7.09 -6.45 15.92
CA HIS A 111 -6.00 -6.39 14.93
C HIS A 111 -5.87 -5.00 14.33
N VAL A 112 -4.65 -4.59 14.08
CA VAL A 112 -4.38 -3.33 13.38
C VAL A 112 -4.41 -3.59 11.87
N MET A 113 -5.30 -2.91 11.20
CA MET A 113 -5.47 -3.01 9.76
C MET A 113 -4.91 -1.76 9.08
N MET A 114 -4.26 -1.93 7.95
CA MET A 114 -3.65 -0.88 7.16
C MET A 114 -4.24 -0.86 5.76
N ARG A 115 -4.50 0.35 5.23
CA ARG A 115 -4.74 0.59 3.82
C ARG A 115 -3.72 1.59 3.29
N VAL A 116 -3.10 1.28 2.15
CA VAL A 116 -2.26 2.22 1.40
C VAL A 116 -2.80 2.34 0.00
N LYS A 117 -3.19 3.54 -0.41
CA LYS A 117 -3.52 3.89 -1.78
C LYS A 117 -2.30 4.52 -2.42
N SER A 118 -1.86 3.98 -3.55
CA SER A 118 -0.76 4.48 -4.36
C SER A 118 -1.32 4.85 -5.73
N GLN A 119 -1.01 6.04 -6.25
CA GLN A 119 -1.54 6.48 -7.53
C GLN A 119 -0.50 7.25 -8.34
N VAL A 120 -0.59 7.10 -9.65
CA VAL A 120 0.25 7.82 -10.62
C VAL A 120 -0.56 8.18 -11.85
N PHE A 121 -0.31 9.36 -12.43
CA PHE A 121 -0.86 9.74 -13.72
C PHE A 121 -0.21 8.93 -14.82
N VAL A 122 -1.03 8.45 -15.75
CA VAL A 122 -0.59 7.55 -16.82
C VAL A 122 -1.11 8.00 -18.17
N GLU A 123 -0.38 7.63 -19.22
CA GLU A 123 -0.74 7.87 -20.61
C GLU A 123 -0.91 6.55 -21.36
N GLY A 124 -1.73 6.55 -22.39
CA GLY A 124 -1.92 5.37 -23.23
C GLY A 124 -0.74 5.15 -24.17
N GLY A 125 -0.57 3.89 -24.63
CA GLY A 125 0.43 3.53 -25.63
C GLY A 125 1.87 3.51 -25.11
N LEU A 126 2.07 3.36 -23.80
CA LEU A 126 3.40 3.27 -23.23
C LEU A 126 4.15 2.01 -23.75
N GLN A 127 5.37 2.22 -24.22
CA GLN A 127 6.26 1.13 -24.56
C GLN A 127 6.67 0.31 -23.32
N PRO A 128 7.04 -0.97 -23.43
CA PRO A 128 7.41 -1.81 -22.29
C PRO A 128 8.44 -1.19 -21.35
N ALA A 129 9.48 -0.57 -21.89
CA ALA A 129 10.50 0.13 -21.09
C ALA A 129 9.91 1.30 -20.27
N ALA A 130 9.00 2.07 -20.86
CA ALA A 130 8.33 3.18 -20.18
C ALA A 130 7.39 2.68 -19.08
N LYS A 131 6.64 1.60 -19.32
CA LYS A 131 5.81 0.93 -18.28
C LYS A 131 6.67 0.47 -17.11
N ARG A 132 7.81 -0.16 -17.40
CA ARG A 132 8.75 -0.59 -16.37
C ARG A 132 9.26 0.59 -15.54
N MET A 133 9.69 1.67 -16.18
CA MET A 133 10.15 2.87 -15.48
C MET A 133 9.07 3.55 -14.65
N LEU A 134 7.81 3.44 -15.07
CA LEU A 134 6.66 3.95 -14.34
C LEU A 134 6.35 3.13 -13.09
N LEU A 135 6.49 1.81 -13.18
CA LEU A 135 6.06 0.89 -12.11
C LEU A 135 7.17 0.59 -11.09
N PHE A 136 8.44 0.57 -11.52
CA PHE A 136 9.53 0.05 -10.71
C PHE A 136 10.75 0.98 -10.68
N SER A 137 11.43 0.98 -9.54
CA SER A 137 12.70 1.68 -9.39
C SER A 137 13.76 1.12 -10.36
N ARG A 138 14.71 1.98 -10.74
CA ARG A 138 15.77 1.58 -11.69
C ARG A 138 16.84 0.69 -11.05
N SER A 139 17.09 0.90 -9.75
CA SER A 139 18.23 0.30 -9.06
C SER A 139 17.96 -1.13 -8.62
N ASP A 140 16.79 -1.39 -8.09
CA ASP A 140 16.48 -2.65 -7.38
C ASP A 140 15.19 -3.33 -7.88
N TYR A 141 14.55 -2.74 -8.90
CA TYR A 141 13.29 -3.22 -9.46
C TYR A 141 12.15 -3.36 -8.42
N THR A 142 12.23 -2.59 -7.36
CA THR A 142 11.18 -2.55 -6.37
C THR A 142 10.02 -1.69 -6.86
N PRO A 143 8.75 -2.12 -6.72
CA PRO A 143 7.63 -1.31 -7.16
C PRO A 143 7.56 -0.01 -6.37
N TYR A 144 7.24 1.10 -7.04
CA TYR A 144 6.97 2.37 -6.38
C TYR A 144 5.72 2.31 -5.52
N PHE A 145 4.70 1.56 -5.94
CA PHE A 145 3.46 1.38 -5.18
C PHE A 145 3.62 0.43 -3.99
N SER A 146 2.64 0.45 -3.10
CA SER A 146 2.69 -0.34 -1.86
C SER A 146 2.41 -1.81 -2.11
N VAL A 147 3.34 -2.68 -1.69
CA VAL A 147 3.24 -4.14 -1.79
C VAL A 147 3.78 -4.83 -0.54
N CYS A 148 3.37 -6.09 -0.32
CA CYS A 148 3.97 -6.98 0.69
C CYS A 148 5.33 -7.51 0.23
N ALA A 149 6.01 -8.26 1.08
CA ALA A 149 7.29 -8.89 0.73
C ALA A 149 7.18 -9.91 -0.42
N HIS A 150 5.98 -10.46 -0.66
CA HIS A 150 5.72 -11.54 -1.62
C HIS A 150 5.27 -11.04 -3.00
N TRP A 151 5.30 -9.74 -3.27
CA TRP A 151 4.77 -9.17 -4.51
C TRP A 151 5.35 -9.79 -5.81
N ARG A 152 6.56 -10.33 -5.74
CA ARG A 152 7.23 -10.99 -6.88
C ARG A 152 6.65 -12.37 -7.19
N LYS A 153 5.92 -12.97 -6.26
CA LYS A 153 5.30 -14.28 -6.43
C LYS A 153 3.98 -14.14 -7.18
N GLY A 154 3.77 -15.00 -8.16
CA GLY A 154 2.51 -15.12 -8.88
C GLY A 154 2.10 -13.90 -9.70
N ILE A 155 0.82 -13.65 -9.76
CA ILE A 155 0.12 -12.79 -10.70
C ILE A 155 0.37 -11.28 -10.50
N LEU A 156 0.83 -10.86 -9.32
CA LEU A 156 0.91 -9.42 -9.00
C LEU A 156 1.78 -8.62 -9.97
N THR A 157 2.80 -9.24 -10.56
CA THR A 157 3.68 -8.57 -11.53
C THR A 157 3.03 -8.36 -12.89
N SER A 158 2.16 -9.26 -13.33
CA SER A 158 1.46 -9.15 -14.62
C SER A 158 0.26 -8.20 -14.56
N VAL A 159 -0.41 -8.09 -13.40
CA VAL A 159 -1.61 -7.28 -13.23
C VAL A 159 -1.41 -5.79 -13.52
N PRO A 160 -0.40 -5.08 -12.96
CA PRO A 160 -0.20 -3.66 -13.27
C PRO A 160 0.19 -3.43 -14.72
N LYS A 161 0.92 -4.37 -15.35
CA LYS A 161 1.25 -4.31 -16.78
C LYS A 161 -0.02 -4.38 -17.62
N CYS A 162 -0.84 -5.40 -17.36
CA CYS A 162 -2.12 -5.57 -18.03
C CYS A 162 -3.03 -4.35 -17.87
N ALA A 163 -3.13 -3.79 -16.66
CA ALA A 163 -3.93 -2.58 -16.42
C ALA A 163 -3.47 -1.40 -17.29
N LEU A 164 -2.17 -1.21 -17.46
CA LEU A 164 -1.61 -0.16 -18.31
C LEU A 164 -1.90 -0.38 -19.81
N ASP A 165 -2.04 -1.63 -20.26
CA ASP A 165 -2.38 -1.95 -21.66
C ASP A 165 -3.82 -1.58 -22.03
N HIS A 166 -4.69 -1.43 -21.04
CA HIS A 166 -6.06 -0.99 -21.26
C HIS A 166 -6.23 0.51 -21.46
N ILE A 167 -5.17 1.29 -21.23
CA ILE A 167 -5.24 2.75 -21.40
C ILE A 167 -5.16 3.06 -22.89
N SER A 168 -6.28 3.53 -23.44
CA SER A 168 -6.35 3.89 -24.85
C SER A 168 -5.40 5.06 -25.15
N THR A 169 -4.66 4.93 -26.27
CA THR A 169 -3.95 6.06 -26.88
C THR A 169 -4.99 7.07 -27.35
N PRO A 170 -4.81 8.37 -27.08
CA PRO A 170 -5.63 9.38 -27.73
C PRO A 170 -5.51 9.21 -29.26
N GLU A 171 -6.59 8.85 -29.93
CA GLU A 171 -6.63 8.90 -31.38
C GLU A 171 -6.51 10.37 -31.80
N VAL A 172 -5.31 10.76 -32.13
CA VAL A 172 -5.08 12.02 -32.83
C VAL A 172 -5.54 11.79 -34.26
N ASN A 173 -6.79 12.12 -34.53
CA ASN A 173 -7.24 12.18 -35.92
C ASN A 173 -6.56 13.38 -36.57
N VAL A 174 -5.35 13.15 -37.10
CA VAL A 174 -4.49 14.15 -37.73
C VAL A 174 -5.24 14.89 -38.85
N TYR A 175 -6.14 14.16 -39.54
CA TYR A 175 -6.95 14.73 -40.63
C TYR A 175 -8.00 15.73 -40.11
N LEU A 176 -8.73 15.37 -39.06
CA LEU A 176 -9.71 16.29 -38.43
C LEU A 176 -9.03 17.45 -37.69
N ALA A 177 -7.86 17.24 -37.10
CA ALA A 177 -7.09 18.29 -36.47
C ALA A 177 -6.57 19.31 -37.53
N ALA A 178 -6.17 18.83 -38.71
CA ALA A 178 -5.74 19.68 -39.81
C ALA A 178 -6.90 20.48 -40.41
N VAL A 179 -8.09 19.88 -40.59
CA VAL A 179 -9.26 20.51 -41.22
C VAL A 179 -9.95 21.52 -40.27
N ASN A 180 -10.05 21.19 -38.96
CA ASN A 180 -10.86 22.03 -38.05
C ASN A 180 -10.03 22.97 -37.18
N LYS A 181 -8.69 22.96 -37.26
CA LYS A 181 -7.79 23.70 -36.32
C LYS A 181 -8.15 23.54 -34.84
N VAL A 182 -8.99 22.55 -34.51
CA VAL A 182 -9.49 22.28 -33.16
C VAL A 182 -8.86 20.98 -32.71
N ARG A 183 -7.84 21.07 -31.90
CA ARG A 183 -7.35 19.92 -31.10
C ARG A 183 -8.36 19.67 -29.98
N SER A 184 -9.38 18.92 -30.27
CA SER A 184 -10.13 18.23 -29.20
C SER A 184 -9.58 16.81 -29.11
N PRO A 185 -8.72 16.49 -28.16
CA PRO A 185 -8.43 15.10 -27.87
C PRO A 185 -9.79 14.47 -27.50
N LYS A 186 -10.23 13.45 -28.25
CA LYS A 186 -11.33 12.61 -27.80
C LYS A 186 -10.83 12.00 -26.49
N ILE A 187 -11.41 12.42 -25.37
CA ILE A 187 -11.26 11.73 -24.13
C ILE A 187 -11.89 10.36 -24.37
N SER A 188 -11.06 9.35 -24.50
CA SER A 188 -11.53 7.97 -24.55
C SER A 188 -12.37 7.77 -23.30
N GLY A 189 -13.54 7.17 -23.46
CA GLY A 189 -14.43 6.86 -22.34
C GLY A 189 -13.69 6.05 -21.24
N PRO A 190 -14.34 5.83 -20.11
CA PRO A 190 -13.71 5.13 -18.99
C PRO A 190 -13.13 3.79 -19.48
N THR A 191 -11.84 3.63 -19.29
CA THR A 191 -11.12 2.44 -19.70
C THR A 191 -11.59 1.28 -18.84
N ALA A 192 -12.16 0.26 -19.45
CA ALA A 192 -12.59 -0.94 -18.74
C ALA A 192 -11.39 -1.88 -18.55
N LEU A 193 -11.14 -2.28 -17.31
CA LEU A 193 -10.20 -3.36 -17.00
C LEU A 193 -10.79 -4.71 -17.44
N CYS A 194 -9.91 -5.65 -17.81
CA CYS A 194 -10.32 -7.00 -18.21
C CYS A 194 -10.44 -7.95 -17.02
N GLY A 195 -10.85 -9.20 -17.27
CA GLY A 195 -10.95 -10.25 -16.26
C GLY A 195 -9.63 -10.58 -15.56
N HIS A 196 -8.47 -10.27 -16.16
CA HIS A 196 -7.17 -10.47 -15.53
C HIS A 196 -6.81 -9.35 -14.54
N CYS A 197 -6.99 -8.08 -14.88
CA CYS A 197 -6.51 -6.97 -14.06
C CYS A 197 -7.61 -6.32 -13.17
N GLN A 198 -8.88 -6.56 -13.46
CA GLN A 198 -9.99 -6.01 -12.68
C GLN A 198 -10.17 -6.67 -11.30
N PRO A 199 -10.07 -8.00 -11.15
CA PRO A 199 -10.36 -8.64 -9.88
C PRO A 199 -9.36 -8.25 -8.79
N MET A 200 -9.88 -8.14 -7.56
CA MET A 200 -9.02 -8.03 -6.40
C MET A 200 -8.19 -9.29 -6.21
N ARG A 201 -6.96 -9.12 -5.78
CA ARG A 201 -6.02 -10.22 -5.54
C ARG A 201 -5.67 -10.29 -4.07
N ARG A 202 -5.56 -11.51 -3.55
CA ARG A 202 -5.03 -11.77 -2.21
C ARG A 202 -3.68 -12.47 -2.34
N CYS A 203 -2.72 -12.04 -1.55
CA CYS A 203 -1.47 -12.77 -1.39
C CYS A 203 -1.73 -14.11 -0.71
N THR A 204 -1.11 -15.19 -1.19
CA THR A 204 -1.21 -16.53 -0.57
C THR A 204 -0.46 -16.58 0.76
N ASP A 205 0.69 -15.94 0.81
CA ASP A 205 1.67 -16.06 1.89
C ASP A 205 1.54 -15.01 3.00
N CYS A 206 0.57 -14.09 2.92
CA CYS A 206 0.32 -13.09 3.96
C CYS A 206 -1.08 -12.47 3.86
N PRO A 207 -1.61 -11.88 4.95
CA PRO A 207 -2.95 -11.29 4.99
C PRO A 207 -3.02 -9.93 4.27
N THR A 208 -2.73 -9.94 2.96
CA THR A 208 -2.70 -8.72 2.15
C THR A 208 -3.54 -8.87 0.89
N GLU A 209 -4.34 -7.86 0.58
CA GLU A 209 -5.17 -7.77 -0.63
C GLU A 209 -4.79 -6.56 -1.46
N TYR A 210 -4.99 -6.67 -2.78
CA TYR A 210 -4.66 -5.65 -3.77
C TYR A 210 -5.82 -5.42 -4.73
N LEU A 211 -6.06 -4.15 -5.06
CA LEU A 211 -6.98 -3.74 -6.12
C LEU A 211 -6.28 -2.76 -7.04
N PHE A 212 -6.35 -3.03 -8.34
CA PHE A 212 -5.88 -2.14 -9.40
C PHE A 212 -7.07 -1.45 -10.03
N GLU A 213 -7.00 -0.14 -10.21
CA GLU A 213 -8.08 0.64 -10.79
C GLU A 213 -7.51 1.68 -11.76
N LEU A 214 -8.23 1.91 -12.86
CA LEU A 214 -8.00 3.07 -13.72
C LEU A 214 -9.12 4.08 -13.49
N LYS A 215 -8.76 5.31 -13.14
CA LYS A 215 -9.72 6.38 -12.86
C LYS A 215 -9.33 7.65 -13.60
N LEU A 216 -10.33 8.46 -13.94
CA LEU A 216 -10.12 9.84 -14.38
C LEU A 216 -10.09 10.73 -13.14
N VAL A 217 -8.97 11.42 -12.95
CA VAL A 217 -8.76 12.34 -11.82
C VAL A 217 -8.32 13.68 -12.32
N GLU A 218 -8.81 14.75 -11.69
CA GLU A 218 -8.38 16.11 -11.97
C GLU A 218 -6.90 16.29 -11.60
N ASP A 219 -6.08 16.67 -12.59
CA ASP A 219 -4.70 17.07 -12.35
C ASP A 219 -4.64 18.56 -11.98
N LYS A 220 -4.51 18.84 -10.69
CA LYS A 220 -4.47 20.21 -10.16
C LYS A 220 -3.24 21.00 -10.58
N ASN A 221 -2.21 20.35 -11.14
CA ASN A 221 -1.00 21.00 -11.63
C ASN A 221 -1.17 21.54 -13.06
N VAL A 222 -2.22 21.13 -13.76
CA VAL A 222 -2.52 21.62 -15.11
C VAL A 222 -3.31 22.91 -14.99
N GLN A 223 -2.70 24.03 -15.36
CA GLN A 223 -3.34 25.36 -15.35
C GLN A 223 -4.43 25.55 -16.42
N LYS A 224 -4.67 24.56 -17.25
CA LYS A 224 -5.67 24.63 -18.32
C LYS A 224 -7.08 24.46 -17.78
N MET A 225 -7.99 25.32 -18.17
CA MET A 225 -9.41 25.14 -17.91
C MET A 225 -10.02 24.20 -18.98
N GLY A 226 -10.82 23.20 -18.53
CA GLY A 226 -11.54 22.30 -19.44
C GLY A 226 -11.28 20.82 -19.18
N PRO A 227 -11.76 19.93 -20.08
CA PRO A 227 -11.64 18.49 -19.92
C PRO A 227 -10.19 17.98 -19.92
N GLU A 228 -9.23 18.74 -20.42
CA GLU A 228 -7.79 18.43 -20.41
C GLU A 228 -7.19 18.36 -18.99
N ARG A 229 -7.94 18.82 -17.96
CA ARG A 229 -7.56 18.71 -16.55
C ARG A 229 -7.74 17.29 -16.01
N PHE A 230 -8.56 16.48 -16.65
CA PHE A 230 -8.81 15.11 -16.24
C PHE A 230 -7.86 14.17 -16.96
N ARG A 231 -7.03 13.49 -16.21
CA ARG A 231 -6.05 12.52 -16.71
C ARG A 231 -6.33 11.14 -16.15
N GLN A 232 -5.94 10.12 -16.88
CA GLN A 232 -5.97 8.74 -16.41
C GLN A 232 -4.99 8.57 -15.26
N VAL A 233 -5.43 7.90 -14.21
CA VAL A 233 -4.62 7.52 -13.05
C VAL A 233 -4.68 6.02 -12.89
N LEU A 234 -3.51 5.38 -12.80
CA LEU A 234 -3.40 4.03 -12.25
C LEU A 234 -3.39 4.15 -10.73
N MET A 235 -4.34 3.51 -10.08
CA MET A 235 -4.45 3.43 -8.63
C MET A 235 -4.25 1.98 -8.18
N VAL A 236 -3.37 1.80 -7.21
CA VAL A 236 -3.13 0.52 -6.54
C VAL A 236 -3.49 0.69 -5.07
N THR A 237 -4.49 -0.04 -4.62
CA THR A 237 -4.87 -0.05 -3.21
C THR A 237 -4.45 -1.38 -2.59
N ARG A 238 -3.68 -1.29 -1.52
CA ARG A 238 -3.28 -2.42 -0.68
C ARG A 238 -4.00 -2.34 0.66
N TRP A 239 -4.56 -3.46 1.10
CA TRP A 239 -5.01 -3.66 2.48
C TRP A 239 -4.18 -4.76 3.11
N SER A 240 -3.81 -4.59 4.36
CA SER A 240 -3.09 -5.61 5.13
C SER A 240 -3.63 -5.69 6.54
N ASP A 241 -3.82 -6.88 7.05
CA ASP A 241 -3.99 -7.14 8.48
C ASP A 241 -2.59 -7.28 9.09
N LEU A 242 -2.25 -6.43 10.03
CA LEU A 242 -0.95 -6.40 10.71
C LEU A 242 -0.98 -7.18 12.03
N GLY A 243 -2.09 -7.86 12.30
CA GLY A 243 -2.28 -8.64 13.49
C GLY A 243 -2.42 -7.83 14.77
N PRO A 244 -2.24 -8.46 15.92
CA PRO A 244 -2.39 -7.85 17.23
C PRO A 244 -1.27 -6.86 17.58
N ALA A 245 -0.22 -6.76 16.78
CA ALA A 245 0.94 -5.87 16.95
C ALA A 245 1.64 -5.97 18.31
N ARG A 246 1.65 -7.15 18.89
CA ARG A 246 2.31 -7.42 20.20
C ARG A 246 3.80 -7.69 20.03
N SER A 247 4.16 -8.39 18.96
CA SER A 247 5.50 -8.88 18.70
C SER A 247 5.83 -8.84 17.21
N PRO A 248 7.10 -8.68 16.82
CA PRO A 248 7.51 -8.88 15.43
C PRO A 248 7.33 -10.32 14.94
N ARG A 249 7.08 -11.27 15.87
CA ARG A 249 6.81 -12.68 15.57
C ARG A 249 5.32 -13.00 15.46
N ASP A 250 4.43 -12.03 15.61
CA ASP A 250 3.00 -12.24 15.36
C ASP A 250 2.83 -12.72 13.91
N PRO A 251 2.06 -13.80 13.66
CA PRO A 251 2.02 -14.45 12.34
C PRO A 251 1.67 -13.49 11.20
N GLU A 252 0.69 -12.61 11.42
CA GLU A 252 0.25 -11.64 10.43
C GLU A 252 1.35 -10.62 10.11
N TRP A 253 1.99 -10.05 11.15
CA TRP A 253 3.10 -9.12 10.97
C TRP A 253 4.27 -9.79 10.28
N ALA A 254 4.74 -10.91 10.81
CA ALA A 254 5.91 -11.62 10.33
C ALA A 254 5.72 -12.09 8.88
N SER A 255 4.52 -12.55 8.50
CA SER A 255 4.22 -12.93 7.13
C SER A 255 4.21 -11.71 6.19
N VAL A 256 3.62 -10.58 6.57
CA VAL A 256 3.60 -9.37 5.74
C VAL A 256 5.02 -8.83 5.47
N VAL A 257 5.93 -8.98 6.42
CA VAL A 257 7.35 -8.61 6.30
C VAL A 257 8.15 -9.65 5.51
N GLY A 258 7.66 -10.88 5.41
CA GLY A 258 8.34 -12.02 4.76
C GLY A 258 9.30 -12.78 5.68
N GLU A 259 9.13 -12.65 6.99
CA GLU A 259 9.92 -13.37 8.00
C GLU A 259 9.25 -14.68 8.45
N TYR A 260 8.03 -14.95 8.01
CA TYR A 260 7.28 -16.17 8.29
C TYR A 260 6.71 -16.77 7.01
N GLU A 261 7.20 -17.95 6.64
CA GLU A 261 6.84 -18.64 5.38
C GLU A 261 5.67 -19.63 5.52
N GLY A 262 5.20 -19.88 6.72
CA GLY A 262 4.14 -20.87 6.98
C GLY A 262 2.71 -20.27 6.96
N TYR A 263 2.52 -19.01 6.61
CA TYR A 263 1.20 -18.38 6.58
C TYR A 263 0.45 -18.73 5.31
N ASN A 264 -0.76 -19.26 5.45
CA ASN A 264 -1.68 -19.48 4.34
C ASN A 264 -2.90 -18.57 4.51
N SER A 265 -2.95 -17.46 3.76
CA SER A 265 -3.99 -16.45 3.91
C SER A 265 -5.40 -16.96 3.60
N PHE A 266 -5.54 -17.99 2.76
CA PHE A 266 -6.84 -18.58 2.40
C PHE A 266 -7.36 -19.53 3.47
N GLU A 267 -6.49 -20.15 4.23
CA GLU A 267 -6.85 -20.98 5.39
C GLU A 267 -7.13 -20.11 6.62
N GLU A 268 -6.24 -19.18 6.95
CA GLU A 268 -6.32 -18.36 8.15
C GLU A 268 -7.46 -17.34 8.12
N ILE A 269 -7.61 -16.64 7.01
CA ILE A 269 -8.65 -15.62 6.84
C ILE A 269 -9.93 -16.22 6.26
N GLY A 270 -9.80 -17.33 5.50
CA GLY A 270 -10.88 -17.97 4.78
C GLY A 270 -11.48 -17.04 3.73
N LYS A 271 -12.82 -17.04 3.61
CA LYS A 271 -13.56 -16.23 2.62
C LYS A 271 -13.73 -14.77 3.02
N ARG A 272 -13.27 -14.36 4.20
CA ARG A 272 -13.39 -12.95 4.63
C ARG A 272 -12.42 -12.09 3.85
N ALA A 273 -12.87 -10.91 3.41
CA ALA A 273 -12.02 -9.94 2.75
C ALA A 273 -11.43 -8.97 3.77
N VAL A 274 -10.10 -8.86 3.81
CA VAL A 274 -9.38 -7.86 4.64
C VAL A 274 -9.85 -6.45 4.28
N SER A 275 -9.95 -6.17 2.98
CA SER A 275 -10.48 -4.92 2.43
C SER A 275 -11.93 -4.67 2.85
N GLY A 276 -12.79 -5.69 2.82
CA GLY A 276 -14.17 -5.57 3.23
C GLY A 276 -14.32 -5.16 4.70
N VAL A 277 -13.56 -5.79 5.57
CA VAL A 277 -13.52 -5.45 7.00
C VAL A 277 -13.02 -4.02 7.21
N PHE A 278 -11.95 -3.63 6.52
CA PHE A 278 -11.40 -2.28 6.62
C PHE A 278 -12.40 -1.22 6.14
N GLU A 279 -12.93 -1.35 4.94
CA GLU A 279 -13.79 -0.34 4.33
C GLU A 279 -15.15 -0.21 5.04
N SER A 280 -15.67 -1.29 5.63
CA SER A 280 -16.92 -1.25 6.38
C SER A 280 -16.84 -0.31 7.60
N ALA A 281 -15.66 -0.14 8.18
CA ALA A 281 -15.45 0.79 9.29
C ALA A 281 -15.62 2.27 8.91
N PHE A 282 -15.55 2.58 7.61
CA PHE A 282 -15.69 3.96 7.10
C PHE A 282 -16.98 4.20 6.31
N THR A 283 -17.69 3.15 5.94
CA THR A 283 -18.85 3.25 5.02
C THR A 283 -20.13 2.72 5.61
N ASP A 284 -20.14 2.29 6.88
CA ASP A 284 -21.27 1.65 7.57
C ASP A 284 -21.88 0.45 6.79
N THR A 285 -21.12 -0.08 5.82
CA THR A 285 -21.53 -1.26 5.05
C THR A 285 -21.00 -2.53 5.70
N THR A 286 -21.83 -3.57 5.73
CA THR A 286 -21.41 -4.86 6.29
C THR A 286 -20.23 -5.47 5.51
N PRO A 287 -19.22 -6.04 6.20
CA PRO A 287 -18.16 -6.79 5.55
C PRO A 287 -18.75 -7.94 4.75
N GLY A 288 -18.63 -7.96 3.47
CA GLY A 288 -19.18 -9.01 2.62
C GLY A 288 -20.02 -8.50 1.44
N GLN A 289 -20.47 -7.27 1.48
CA GLN A 289 -21.13 -6.63 0.33
C GLN A 289 -20.12 -6.05 -0.69
N ARG A 290 -18.87 -5.97 -0.33
CA ARG A 290 -17.79 -5.52 -1.22
C ARG A 290 -16.75 -6.61 -1.32
N ILE A 291 -16.53 -7.03 -2.54
CA ILE A 291 -15.29 -7.59 -3.04
C ILE A 291 -15.09 -9.08 -2.77
N LEU A 292 -15.15 -9.75 -3.84
CA LEU A 292 -14.69 -11.10 -4.01
C LEU A 292 -13.17 -11.05 -4.24
N SER A 293 -12.38 -11.48 -3.24
CA SER A 293 -11.02 -11.90 -3.53
C SER A 293 -11.09 -13.12 -4.42
N THR A 294 -10.34 -13.11 -5.51
CA THR A 294 -10.28 -14.24 -6.41
C THR A 294 -9.66 -15.44 -5.71
N ASN A 295 -10.31 -16.59 -5.82
CA ASN A 295 -9.78 -17.85 -5.33
C ASN A 295 -8.50 -18.21 -6.12
N PRO A 296 -7.41 -18.61 -5.46
CA PRO A 296 -6.19 -19.03 -6.14
C PRO A 296 -6.38 -20.22 -7.08
N GLU A 297 -7.36 -21.08 -6.83
CA GLU A 297 -7.66 -22.25 -7.68
C GLU A 297 -8.03 -21.91 -9.13
N GLY A 298 -8.30 -20.64 -9.45
CA GLY A 298 -8.60 -20.18 -10.82
C GLY A 298 -7.48 -19.37 -11.45
N LEU A 299 -6.32 -19.32 -10.84
CA LEU A 299 -5.19 -18.53 -11.31
C LEU A 299 -4.15 -19.49 -11.88
N GLU A 300 -4.12 -19.63 -13.20
CA GLU A 300 -2.97 -20.23 -13.87
C GLU A 300 -1.75 -19.36 -13.59
N ASP A 301 -0.65 -20.00 -13.15
CA ASP A 301 0.65 -19.34 -13.08
C ASP A 301 1.00 -18.93 -14.49
N ASP A 302 0.92 -17.64 -14.79
CA ASP A 302 1.52 -17.10 -16.00
C ASP A 302 3.03 -17.31 -15.87
N GLU A 303 3.56 -18.37 -16.49
CA GLU A 303 4.98 -18.59 -16.71
C GLU A 303 5.53 -17.53 -17.69
N GLU A 304 5.17 -16.27 -17.51
CA GLU A 304 5.86 -15.18 -18.20
C GLU A 304 7.25 -14.99 -17.62
N HIS A 305 8.12 -15.89 -17.99
CA HIS A 305 9.54 -15.68 -17.89
C HIS A 305 9.95 -14.59 -18.88
N GLY A 306 10.21 -13.40 -18.39
CA GLY A 306 11.38 -12.79 -18.91
C GLY A 306 11.29 -11.70 -19.95
N ASP A 307 10.17 -11.13 -20.35
CA ASP A 307 10.13 -9.99 -21.29
C ASP A 307 10.40 -8.61 -20.64
N TRP A 308 11.13 -8.62 -19.53
CA TRP A 308 11.52 -7.39 -18.85
C TRP A 308 13.03 -7.12 -18.87
N TYR A 309 13.83 -7.96 -19.54
CA TYR A 309 15.27 -7.75 -19.72
C TYR A 309 15.57 -7.08 -21.05
#